data_d7564ce97f6b1ebb69ff1fe5f0d29311
#
_entry.id   d7564ce97f6b1ebb69ff1fe5f0d29311
#
_cell.length_a   1.000
_cell.length_b   1.000
_cell.length_c   1.000
_cell.angle_alpha   90.00
_cell.angle_beta   90.00
_cell.angle_gamma   90.00
#
_symmetry.space_group_name_H-M   'P 1'
#
loop_
_entity.id
_entity.type
_entity.pdbx_description
1 polymer ?
#
loop_
_entity_poly.entity_id
_entity_poly.type
_entity_poly.pdbx_seq_one_letter_code
_entity_poly.pdbx_strand_id
1 'polypeptide(L)'
;MGQFGRAVDEHGADAAHGSDRTAGAAADAAARGERFRALALPHLDAAYNLARWLCGNSSDADDVVQEACMRALRFLDSCRGDNARPWLLTIVRHTWYSEWRRRANAHEVAADALDAADSTDDWHPAVEDPLALLLRSEDAHRVNAALAKLPPEYREVLVLREMEDMSYREIAAIADLPVGTVMSRLARARRRLAATLG
;
A
#
# COMPACT_ATOMS: atom_id res chain seq x y z
N MET A 1 -27.37 75.71 2.98
CA MET A 1 -26.38 75.37 3.97
C MET A 1 -26.33 73.89 3.99
N GLY A 2 -25.33 73.30 3.33
CA GLY A 2 -25.16 71.89 3.15
C GLY A 2 -24.26 71.32 4.19
N GLN A 3 -24.53 70.06 4.55
CA GLN A 3 -23.51 69.17 5.16
C GLN A 3 -23.37 67.91 4.32
N PHE A 4 -22.22 67.78 3.69
CA PHE A 4 -21.75 66.57 3.07
C PHE A 4 -21.17 65.65 4.17
N GLY A 5 -21.84 64.53 4.44
CA GLY A 5 -21.34 63.47 5.30
C GLY A 5 -20.33 62.62 4.52
N ARG A 6 -19.21 62.39 5.15
CA ARG A 6 -18.01 61.65 4.68
C ARG A 6 -18.30 60.14 4.83
N ALA A 7 -18.39 59.45 3.71
CA ALA A 7 -18.35 57.99 3.69
C ALA A 7 -16.89 57.53 3.91
N VAL A 8 -16.63 56.81 4.96
CA VAL A 8 -15.34 56.16 5.26
C VAL A 8 -15.33 54.78 4.61
N ASP A 9 -14.29 54.56 3.84
CA ASP A 9 -13.94 53.26 3.23
C ASP A 9 -13.70 52.18 4.30
N GLU A 10 -14.60 51.22 4.41
CA GLU A 10 -14.42 49.97 5.20
C GLU A 10 -14.12 48.73 4.33
N HIS A 11 -13.47 48.89 3.18
CA HIS A 11 -13.22 47.77 2.27
C HIS A 11 -11.76 47.25 2.26
N GLY A 12 -10.90 47.74 3.16
CA GLY A 12 -9.45 47.38 3.16
C GLY A 12 -9.02 46.27 4.10
N ALA A 13 -9.86 45.80 5.04
CA ALA A 13 -9.42 44.92 6.11
C ALA A 13 -9.60 43.42 5.84
N ASP A 14 -10.43 43.02 4.89
CA ASP A 14 -10.78 41.60 4.67
C ASP A 14 -9.83 40.88 3.71
N ALA A 15 -9.14 41.59 2.83
CA ALA A 15 -8.19 41.02 1.88
C ALA A 15 -6.86 40.59 2.51
N ALA A 16 -6.42 41.23 3.60
CA ALA A 16 -5.15 40.94 4.25
C ALA A 16 -5.23 39.65 5.10
N HIS A 17 -6.39 39.34 5.69
CA HIS A 17 -6.60 38.11 6.51
C HIS A 17 -6.75 36.85 5.68
N GLY A 18 -7.13 36.93 4.40
CA GLY A 18 -7.22 35.81 3.48
C GLY A 18 -5.85 35.30 3.02
N SER A 19 -4.94 36.24 2.73
CA SER A 19 -3.59 35.95 2.22
C SER A 19 -2.70 35.27 3.24
N ASP A 20 -2.81 35.62 4.51
CA ASP A 20 -1.97 35.06 5.58
C ASP A 20 -2.40 33.60 5.92
N ARG A 21 -3.70 33.31 5.89
CA ARG A 21 -4.23 31.95 6.08
C ARG A 21 -3.87 30.98 4.95
N THR A 22 -3.84 31.45 3.71
CA THR A 22 -3.44 30.64 2.55
C THR A 22 -1.94 30.37 2.53
N ALA A 23 -1.12 31.34 2.93
CA ALA A 23 0.33 31.17 3.06
C ALA A 23 0.68 30.16 4.18
N GLY A 24 -0.01 30.24 5.32
CA GLY A 24 0.14 29.27 6.42
C GLY A 24 -0.24 27.86 6.01
N ALA A 25 -1.39 27.68 5.36
CA ALA A 25 -1.83 26.37 4.88
C ALA A 25 -0.89 25.76 3.82
N ALA A 26 -0.31 26.59 2.96
CA ALA A 26 0.67 26.12 1.98
C ALA A 26 1.99 25.70 2.64
N ALA A 27 2.45 26.42 3.66
CA ALA A 27 3.64 26.06 4.43
C ALA A 27 3.44 24.75 5.20
N ASP A 28 2.28 24.55 5.82
CA ASP A 28 1.92 23.32 6.51
C ASP A 28 1.84 22.12 5.56
N ALA A 29 1.26 22.32 4.37
CA ALA A 29 1.21 21.27 3.34
C ALA A 29 2.61 20.92 2.83
N ALA A 30 3.49 21.90 2.64
CA ALA A 30 4.88 21.66 2.25
C ALA A 30 5.65 20.89 3.34
N ALA A 31 5.51 21.28 4.62
CA ALA A 31 6.14 20.61 5.74
C ALA A 31 5.65 19.14 5.87
N ARG A 32 4.34 18.89 5.69
CA ARG A 32 3.79 17.53 5.65
C ARG A 32 4.36 16.71 4.48
N GLY A 33 4.50 17.34 3.31
CA GLY A 33 5.11 16.72 2.13
C GLY A 33 6.55 16.28 2.38
N GLU A 34 7.37 17.16 2.98
CA GLU A 34 8.76 16.84 3.33
C GLU A 34 8.85 15.73 4.38
N ARG A 35 8.02 15.79 5.43
CA ARG A 35 7.95 14.73 6.44
C ARG A 35 7.55 13.39 5.82
N PHE A 36 6.57 13.37 4.92
CA PHE A 36 6.16 12.18 4.19
C PHE A 36 7.31 11.62 3.36
N ARG A 37 8.03 12.47 2.60
CA ARG A 37 9.18 12.05 1.81
C ARG A 37 10.25 11.39 2.69
N ALA A 38 10.60 12.01 3.79
CA ALA A 38 11.60 11.48 4.72
C ALA A 38 11.20 10.11 5.31
N LEU A 39 9.91 9.90 5.59
CA LEU A 39 9.43 8.67 6.23
C LEU A 39 9.11 7.57 5.22
N ALA A 40 8.56 7.88 4.05
CA ALA A 40 8.02 6.89 3.11
C ALA A 40 8.99 6.52 1.99
N LEU A 41 9.73 7.48 1.40
CA LEU A 41 10.59 7.21 0.24
C LEU A 41 11.65 6.13 0.49
N PRO A 42 12.32 6.04 1.67
CA PRO A 42 13.31 4.99 1.91
C PRO A 42 12.72 3.57 1.91
N HIS A 43 11.40 3.45 1.95
CA HIS A 43 10.68 2.18 2.09
C HIS A 43 9.76 1.88 0.91
N LEU A 44 9.80 2.67 -0.17
CA LEU A 44 8.95 2.45 -1.34
C LEU A 44 9.23 1.12 -2.03
N ASP A 45 10.49 0.69 -2.10
CA ASP A 45 10.85 -0.61 -2.68
C ASP A 45 10.20 -1.76 -1.90
N ALA A 46 10.24 -1.72 -0.57
CA ALA A 46 9.58 -2.70 0.29
C ALA A 46 8.04 -2.66 0.11
N ALA A 47 7.46 -1.46 -0.01
CA ALA A 47 6.03 -1.27 -0.26
C ALA A 47 5.62 -1.87 -1.61
N TYR A 48 6.41 -1.58 -2.66
CA TYR A 48 6.17 -2.12 -4.00
C TYR A 48 6.35 -3.65 -4.04
N ASN A 49 7.40 -4.19 -3.43
CA ASN A 49 7.61 -5.63 -3.34
C ASN A 49 6.42 -6.33 -2.70
N LEU A 50 5.95 -5.84 -1.54
CA LEU A 50 4.78 -6.42 -0.88
C LEU A 50 3.54 -6.34 -1.78
N ALA A 51 3.25 -5.17 -2.36
CA ALA A 51 2.11 -4.99 -3.27
C ALA A 51 2.21 -5.91 -4.48
N ARG A 52 3.38 -6.01 -5.11
CA ARG A 52 3.64 -6.85 -6.28
C ARG A 52 3.33 -8.33 -6.02
N TRP A 53 3.73 -8.82 -4.84
CA TRP A 53 3.45 -10.19 -4.44
C TRP A 53 2.00 -10.43 -4.05
N LEU A 54 1.32 -9.45 -3.52
CA LEU A 54 -0.10 -9.55 -3.18
C LEU A 54 -0.98 -9.47 -4.42
N CYS A 55 -0.70 -8.54 -5.33
CA CYS A 55 -1.47 -8.32 -6.56
C CYS A 55 -1.20 -9.38 -7.63
N GLY A 56 0.03 -9.92 -7.67
CA GLY A 56 0.44 -10.85 -8.71
C GLY A 56 0.86 -10.19 -10.04
N ASN A 57 0.57 -8.92 -10.26
CA ASN A 57 0.96 -8.16 -11.45
C ASN A 57 1.45 -6.74 -11.10
N SER A 58 2.20 -6.10 -12.01
CA SER A 58 2.82 -4.79 -11.76
C SER A 58 1.82 -3.65 -11.79
N SER A 59 0.83 -3.68 -12.69
CA SER A 59 -0.12 -2.60 -12.84
C SER A 59 -0.97 -2.41 -11.59
N ASP A 60 -1.55 -3.48 -11.05
CA ASP A 60 -2.31 -3.42 -9.80
C ASP A 60 -1.42 -3.07 -8.61
N ALA A 61 -0.13 -3.50 -8.63
CA ALA A 61 0.81 -3.13 -7.58
C ALA A 61 1.11 -1.63 -7.57
N ASP A 62 1.30 -1.02 -8.73
CA ASP A 62 1.48 0.42 -8.86
C ASP A 62 0.27 1.18 -8.31
N ASP A 63 -0.95 0.76 -8.65
CA ASP A 63 -2.19 1.37 -8.15
C ASP A 63 -2.32 1.24 -6.63
N VAL A 64 -2.03 0.06 -6.08
CA VAL A 64 -2.05 -0.19 -4.63
C VAL A 64 -1.02 0.66 -3.91
N VAL A 65 0.19 0.79 -4.43
CA VAL A 65 1.25 1.61 -3.82
C VAL A 65 0.89 3.09 -3.90
N GLN A 66 0.37 3.56 -5.03
CA GLN A 66 -0.07 4.95 -5.17
C GLN A 66 -1.18 5.29 -4.17
N GLU A 67 -2.23 4.47 -4.07
CA GLU A 67 -3.30 4.67 -3.09
C GLU A 67 -2.79 4.56 -1.65
N ALA A 68 -1.87 3.63 -1.36
CA ALA A 68 -1.23 3.51 -0.06
C ALA A 68 -0.42 4.76 0.30
N CYS A 69 0.31 5.36 -0.63
CA CYS A 69 1.02 6.62 -0.43
C CYS A 69 0.06 7.79 -0.14
N MET A 70 -1.07 7.86 -0.85
CA MET A 70 -2.11 8.86 -0.58
C MET A 70 -2.71 8.71 0.82
N ARG A 71 -2.96 7.48 1.25
CA ARG A 71 -3.42 7.17 2.62
C ARG A 71 -2.34 7.49 3.65
N ALA A 72 -1.10 7.11 3.41
CA ALA A 72 0.04 7.40 4.28
C ALA A 72 0.21 8.91 4.51
N LEU A 73 0.07 9.74 3.46
CA LEU A 73 0.09 11.18 3.59
C LEU A 73 -1.06 11.72 4.46
N ARG A 74 -2.27 11.15 4.34
CA ARG A 74 -3.43 11.52 5.18
C ARG A 74 -3.22 11.14 6.64
N PHE A 75 -2.65 9.96 6.89
CA PHE A 75 -2.45 9.40 8.23
C PHE A 75 -1.04 9.57 8.77
N LEU A 76 -0.28 10.55 8.23
CA LEU A 76 1.13 10.77 8.55
C LEU A 76 1.39 10.92 10.07
N ASP A 77 0.44 11.53 10.78
CA ASP A 77 0.54 11.75 12.22
C ASP A 77 0.36 10.48 13.06
N SER A 78 -0.10 9.39 12.44
CA SER A 78 -0.18 8.07 13.07
C SER A 78 1.17 7.32 13.05
N CYS A 79 2.11 7.75 12.19
CA CYS A 79 3.46 7.23 12.20
C CYS A 79 4.21 7.72 13.44
N ARG A 80 4.44 6.83 14.40
CA ARG A 80 5.13 7.12 15.66
C ARG A 80 6.56 6.61 15.62
N GLY A 81 7.51 7.52 15.90
CA GLY A 81 8.94 7.19 16.00
C GLY A 81 9.57 6.80 14.67
N ASP A 82 10.72 6.09 14.75
CA ASP A 82 11.56 5.74 13.60
C ASP A 82 11.08 4.49 12.84
N ASN A 83 9.90 3.95 13.17
CA ASN A 83 9.41 2.69 12.62
C ASN A 83 8.48 2.91 11.41
N ALA A 84 8.91 3.72 10.45
CA ALA A 84 8.11 4.08 9.28
C ALA A 84 7.87 2.90 8.33
N ARG A 85 8.81 1.95 8.23
CA ARG A 85 8.72 0.81 7.32
C ARG A 85 7.53 -0.12 7.65
N PRO A 86 7.39 -0.70 8.86
CA PRO A 86 6.21 -1.50 9.21
C PRO A 86 4.89 -0.72 9.12
N TRP A 87 4.90 0.57 9.47
CA TRP A 87 3.73 1.43 9.34
C TRP A 87 3.27 1.56 7.87
N LEU A 88 4.21 1.83 6.94
CA LEU A 88 3.89 1.91 5.51
C LEU A 88 3.40 0.57 4.95
N LEU A 89 4.08 -0.54 5.30
CA LEU A 89 3.68 -1.89 4.88
C LEU A 89 2.29 -2.29 5.40
N THR A 90 1.91 -1.84 6.61
CA THR A 90 0.55 -2.00 7.14
C THR A 90 -0.48 -1.28 6.25
N ILE A 91 -0.18 -0.06 5.80
CA ILE A 91 -1.06 0.71 4.92
C ILE A 91 -1.19 0.03 3.56
N VAL A 92 -0.08 -0.42 2.96
CA VAL A 92 -0.07 -1.16 1.68
C VAL A 92 -0.95 -2.40 1.78
N ARG A 93 -0.73 -3.23 2.81
CA ARG A 93 -1.53 -4.42 3.07
C ARG A 93 -3.03 -4.10 3.18
N HIS A 94 -3.40 -3.13 4.00
CA HIS A 94 -4.80 -2.74 4.18
C HIS A 94 -5.42 -2.20 2.89
N THR A 95 -4.66 -1.47 2.09
CA THR A 95 -5.09 -0.97 0.78
C THR A 95 -5.41 -2.14 -0.13
N TRP A 96 -4.50 -3.10 -0.28
CA TRP A 96 -4.71 -4.27 -1.10
C TRP A 96 -5.92 -5.10 -0.65
N TYR A 97 -6.05 -5.43 0.64
CA TYR A 97 -7.20 -6.20 1.14
C TYR A 97 -8.53 -5.47 0.94
N SER A 98 -8.55 -4.14 1.02
CA SER A 98 -9.76 -3.34 0.75
C SER A 98 -10.16 -3.43 -0.70
N GLU A 99 -9.20 -3.32 -1.64
CA GLU A 99 -9.44 -3.45 -3.08
C GLU A 99 -9.84 -4.88 -3.45
N TRP A 100 -9.17 -5.87 -2.91
CA TRP A 100 -9.50 -7.27 -3.13
C TRP A 100 -10.93 -7.61 -2.69
N ARG A 101 -11.34 -7.19 -1.50
CA ARG A 101 -12.73 -7.36 -1.03
C ARG A 101 -13.73 -6.62 -1.90
N ARG A 102 -13.40 -5.42 -2.34
CA ARG A 102 -14.26 -4.62 -3.23
C ARG A 102 -14.49 -5.34 -4.56
N ARG A 103 -13.42 -5.90 -5.14
CA ARG A 103 -13.50 -6.69 -6.38
C ARG A 103 -14.31 -7.98 -6.16
N ALA A 104 -14.06 -8.72 -5.09
CA ALA A 104 -14.83 -9.93 -4.76
C ALA A 104 -16.33 -9.64 -4.62
N ASN A 105 -16.70 -8.60 -3.87
CA ASN A 105 -18.11 -8.21 -3.72
C ASN A 105 -18.74 -7.74 -5.06
N ALA A 106 -17.98 -7.05 -5.92
CA ALA A 106 -18.46 -6.65 -7.24
C ALA A 106 -18.70 -7.86 -8.15
N HIS A 107 -17.85 -8.90 -8.05
CA HIS A 107 -18.04 -10.16 -8.76
C HIS A 107 -19.25 -10.95 -8.22
N GLU A 108 -19.47 -10.96 -6.92
CA GLU A 108 -20.64 -11.62 -6.31
C GLU A 108 -21.95 -10.98 -6.77
N VAL A 109 -22.01 -9.65 -6.81
CA VAL A 109 -23.17 -8.90 -7.33
C VAL A 109 -23.36 -9.10 -8.84
N ALA A 110 -22.28 -9.29 -9.60
CA ALA A 110 -22.34 -9.58 -11.04
C ALA A 110 -22.64 -11.07 -11.31
N ALA A 111 -22.24 -11.98 -10.42
CA ALA A 111 -22.50 -13.43 -10.53
C ALA A 111 -23.96 -13.79 -10.23
N ASP A 112 -24.67 -13.01 -9.39
CA ASP A 112 -26.12 -13.11 -9.25
C ASP A 112 -26.88 -12.77 -10.56
N ALA A 113 -26.18 -12.21 -11.56
CA ALA A 113 -26.71 -11.90 -12.88
C ALA A 113 -26.29 -12.88 -13.99
N LEU A 114 -25.29 -13.74 -13.77
CA LEU A 114 -24.76 -14.69 -14.76
C LEU A 114 -24.07 -15.86 -14.02
N ASP A 115 -24.59 -17.09 -14.24
CA ASP A 115 -24.06 -18.34 -13.69
C ASP A 115 -22.53 -18.47 -13.68
N ALA A 116 -22.04 -18.80 -12.50
CA ALA A 116 -20.79 -19.49 -12.16
C ALA A 116 -19.66 -19.46 -13.21
N ALA A 117 -18.74 -18.52 -13.06
CA ALA A 117 -17.38 -18.68 -13.54
C ALA A 117 -16.45 -18.78 -12.32
N ASP A 118 -15.79 -19.91 -12.24
CA ASP A 118 -14.75 -20.29 -11.29
C ASP A 118 -13.75 -19.14 -11.08
N SER A 119 -13.81 -18.48 -9.93
CA SER A 119 -12.85 -17.41 -9.57
C SER A 119 -11.54 -18.06 -9.12
N THR A 120 -10.83 -18.62 -10.08
CA THR A 120 -9.40 -18.82 -9.97
C THR A 120 -8.78 -17.43 -9.87
N ASP A 121 -8.16 -17.19 -8.73
CA ASP A 121 -7.32 -16.03 -8.44
C ASP A 121 -6.39 -15.81 -9.64
N ASP A 122 -6.74 -14.83 -10.49
CA ASP A 122 -6.14 -14.61 -11.80
C ASP A 122 -4.78 -13.90 -11.59
N TRP A 123 -3.86 -14.65 -10.97
CA TRP A 123 -2.48 -14.23 -10.85
C TRP A 123 -1.82 -14.38 -12.23
N HIS A 124 -1.84 -13.31 -12.99
CA HIS A 124 -1.05 -13.22 -14.21
C HIS A 124 0.37 -12.72 -13.86
N PRO A 125 1.41 -13.52 -14.10
CA PRO A 125 2.75 -12.97 -14.07
C PRO A 125 2.80 -11.83 -15.09
N ALA A 126 3.15 -10.61 -14.63
CA ALA A 126 3.33 -9.48 -15.51
C ALA A 126 4.29 -9.87 -16.63
N VAL A 127 4.02 -9.38 -17.84
CA VAL A 127 4.99 -9.43 -18.93
C VAL A 127 6.24 -8.70 -18.43
N GLU A 128 7.24 -9.47 -18.02
CA GLU A 128 8.48 -8.95 -17.49
C GLU A 128 9.27 -8.29 -18.62
N ASP A 129 10.01 -7.23 -18.30
CA ASP A 129 11.02 -6.62 -19.19
C ASP A 129 11.89 -7.73 -19.80
N PRO A 130 12.03 -7.81 -21.14
CA PRO A 130 12.83 -8.83 -21.82
C PRO A 130 14.27 -8.95 -21.31
N LEU A 131 14.85 -7.85 -20.82
CA LEU A 131 16.19 -7.83 -20.23
C LEU A 131 16.23 -8.48 -18.85
N ALA A 132 15.17 -8.32 -18.05
CA ALA A 132 15.02 -8.97 -16.74
C ALA A 132 14.80 -10.48 -16.90
N LEU A 133 14.15 -10.93 -17.98
CA LEU A 133 13.95 -12.34 -18.33
C LEU A 133 15.28 -13.06 -18.62
N LEU A 134 16.23 -12.39 -19.28
CA LEU A 134 17.54 -12.96 -19.63
C LEU A 134 18.47 -13.14 -18.43
N LEU A 135 18.26 -12.41 -17.35
CA LEU A 135 19.12 -12.41 -16.15
C LEU A 135 18.61 -13.31 -15.03
N ARG A 136 17.40 -13.87 -15.14
CA ARG A 136 16.83 -14.74 -14.11
C ARG A 136 17.04 -16.20 -14.42
N SER A 137 17.64 -16.92 -13.47
CA SER A 137 17.75 -18.38 -13.56
C SER A 137 16.36 -19.04 -13.59
N GLU A 138 16.23 -20.19 -14.26
CA GLU A 138 15.00 -21.00 -14.24
C GLU A 138 14.47 -21.27 -12.83
N ASP A 139 15.38 -21.35 -11.83
CA ASP A 139 15.03 -21.53 -10.44
C ASP A 139 14.26 -20.34 -9.85
N ALA A 140 14.60 -19.10 -10.24
CA ALA A 140 13.86 -17.92 -9.79
C ALA A 140 12.42 -17.92 -10.34
N HIS A 141 12.25 -18.31 -11.61
CA HIS A 141 10.91 -18.47 -12.20
C HIS A 141 10.09 -19.54 -11.51
N ARG A 142 10.71 -20.68 -11.18
CA ARG A 142 10.03 -21.76 -10.43
C ARG A 142 9.59 -21.32 -9.05
N VAL A 143 10.45 -20.62 -8.32
CA VAL A 143 10.12 -20.08 -6.98
C VAL A 143 9.00 -19.05 -7.07
N ASN A 144 9.07 -18.13 -8.03
CA ASN A 144 8.03 -17.12 -8.25
C ASN A 144 6.67 -17.77 -8.57
N ALA A 145 6.64 -18.76 -9.46
CA ALA A 145 5.43 -19.50 -9.79
C ALA A 145 4.88 -20.31 -8.61
N ALA A 146 5.77 -20.84 -7.76
CA ALA A 146 5.36 -21.55 -6.56
C ALA A 146 4.78 -20.61 -5.48
N LEU A 147 5.40 -19.45 -5.28
CA LEU A 147 4.87 -18.41 -4.38
C LEU A 147 3.50 -17.90 -4.83
N ALA A 148 3.31 -17.76 -6.13
CA ALA A 148 2.05 -17.34 -6.73
C ALA A 148 0.88 -18.26 -6.39
N LYS A 149 1.14 -19.58 -6.31
CA LYS A 149 0.13 -20.59 -5.97
C LYS A 149 -0.23 -20.61 -4.47
N LEU A 150 0.50 -19.86 -3.63
CA LEU A 150 0.16 -19.78 -2.22
C LEU A 150 -1.05 -18.86 -2.01
N PRO A 151 -1.99 -19.24 -1.13
CA PRO A 151 -3.01 -18.31 -0.64
C PRO A 151 -2.38 -17.02 -0.11
N PRO A 152 -3.04 -15.85 -0.29
CA PRO A 152 -2.50 -14.54 0.07
C PRO A 152 -1.99 -14.45 1.50
N GLU A 153 -2.68 -15.07 2.47
CA GLU A 153 -2.32 -15.05 3.88
C GLU A 153 -1.04 -15.81 4.22
N TYR A 154 -0.60 -16.74 3.37
CA TYR A 154 0.68 -17.44 3.49
C TYR A 154 1.77 -16.71 2.71
N ARG A 155 1.42 -16.16 1.56
CA ARG A 155 2.34 -15.39 0.71
C ARG A 155 2.79 -14.12 1.43
N GLU A 156 1.86 -13.37 2.06
CA GLU A 156 2.20 -12.14 2.78
C GLU A 156 3.23 -12.35 3.89
N VAL A 157 3.05 -13.38 4.72
CA VAL A 157 3.99 -13.62 5.84
C VAL A 157 5.35 -14.10 5.36
N LEU A 158 5.41 -14.86 4.25
CA LEU A 158 6.67 -15.25 3.62
C LEU A 158 7.41 -14.06 3.04
N VAL A 159 6.73 -13.22 2.28
CA VAL A 159 7.34 -12.01 1.68
C VAL A 159 7.88 -11.09 2.79
N LEU A 160 7.06 -10.80 3.81
CA LEU A 160 7.49 -9.98 4.93
C LEU A 160 8.68 -10.57 5.69
N ARG A 161 8.77 -11.90 5.81
CA ARG A 161 9.87 -12.55 6.52
C ARG A 161 11.12 -12.71 5.69
N GLU A 162 11.00 -13.28 4.48
CA GLU A 162 12.15 -13.74 3.70
C GLU A 162 12.70 -12.67 2.76
N MET A 163 11.86 -11.73 2.31
CA MET A 163 12.26 -10.67 1.38
C MET A 163 12.47 -9.34 2.09
N GLU A 164 11.62 -9.04 3.10
CA GLU A 164 11.67 -7.78 3.82
C GLU A 164 12.35 -7.90 5.20
N ASP A 165 12.84 -9.07 5.54
CA ASP A 165 13.56 -9.40 6.81
C ASP A 165 12.86 -8.90 8.08
N MET A 166 11.53 -8.88 8.07
CA MET A 166 10.73 -8.46 9.21
C MET A 166 10.79 -9.48 10.34
N SER A 167 10.86 -9.02 11.58
CA SER A 167 10.72 -9.86 12.76
C SER A 167 9.28 -10.40 12.89
N TYR A 168 9.10 -11.50 13.60
CA TYR A 168 7.75 -12.04 13.85
C TYR A 168 6.81 -11.06 14.55
N ARG A 169 7.37 -10.16 15.39
CA ARG A 169 6.58 -9.11 16.06
C ARG A 169 6.12 -8.02 15.09
N GLU A 170 6.99 -7.62 14.16
CA GLU A 170 6.63 -6.65 13.12
C GLU A 170 5.60 -7.24 12.17
N ILE A 171 5.80 -8.49 11.72
CA ILE A 171 4.81 -9.19 10.88
C ILE A 171 3.46 -9.31 11.60
N ALA A 172 3.47 -9.62 12.90
CA ALA A 172 2.25 -9.69 13.71
C ALA A 172 1.52 -8.34 13.75
N ALA A 173 2.26 -7.23 13.89
CA ALA A 173 1.71 -5.88 13.86
C ALA A 173 1.19 -5.50 12.46
N ILE A 174 1.94 -5.79 11.40
CA ILE A 174 1.55 -5.51 10.02
C ILE A 174 0.30 -6.30 9.61
N ALA A 175 0.27 -7.59 9.95
CA ALA A 175 -0.80 -8.50 9.56
C ALA A 175 -2.01 -8.45 10.50
N ASP A 176 -1.91 -7.74 11.63
CA ASP A 176 -2.92 -7.71 12.71
C ASP A 176 -3.24 -9.13 13.21
N LEU A 177 -2.20 -9.85 13.62
CA LEU A 177 -2.27 -11.25 14.03
C LEU A 177 -1.46 -11.49 15.30
N PRO A 178 -1.84 -12.48 16.13
CA PRO A 178 -0.98 -12.97 17.20
C PRO A 178 0.35 -13.55 16.63
N VAL A 179 1.46 -13.33 17.33
CA VAL A 179 2.80 -13.85 16.92
C VAL A 179 2.77 -15.37 16.71
N GLY A 180 2.05 -16.13 17.53
CA GLY A 180 1.88 -17.57 17.35
C GLY A 180 1.19 -17.93 16.03
N THR A 181 0.26 -17.11 15.56
CA THR A 181 -0.39 -17.26 14.25
C THR A 181 0.59 -16.98 13.11
N VAL A 182 1.43 -15.96 13.24
CA VAL A 182 2.51 -15.68 12.26
C VAL A 182 3.44 -16.89 12.13
N MET A 183 3.91 -17.44 13.26
CA MET A 183 4.78 -18.63 13.27
C MET A 183 4.12 -19.83 12.59
N SER A 184 2.86 -20.11 12.90
CA SER A 184 2.13 -21.23 12.31
C SER A 184 1.86 -21.02 10.81
N ARG A 185 1.54 -19.79 10.37
CA ARG A 185 1.39 -19.44 8.94
C ARG A 185 2.70 -19.60 8.19
N LEU A 186 3.82 -19.11 8.72
CA LEU A 186 5.14 -19.30 8.11
C LEU A 186 5.50 -20.77 7.96
N ALA A 187 5.28 -21.58 9.01
CA ALA A 187 5.56 -23.01 8.94
C ALA A 187 4.71 -23.72 7.88
N ARG A 188 3.44 -23.36 7.73
CA ARG A 188 2.55 -23.91 6.68
C ARG A 188 2.94 -23.43 5.30
N ALA A 189 3.25 -22.14 5.17
CA ALA A 189 3.68 -21.51 3.92
C ALA A 189 4.94 -22.18 3.37
N ARG A 190 5.99 -22.36 4.22
CA ARG A 190 7.22 -23.04 3.83
C ARG A 190 6.99 -24.50 3.41
N ARG A 191 6.12 -25.24 4.13
CA ARG A 191 5.77 -26.62 3.73
C ARG A 191 5.06 -26.68 2.39
N ARG A 192 4.11 -25.78 2.13
CA ARG A 192 3.40 -25.71 0.84
C ARG A 192 4.35 -25.32 -0.29
N LEU A 193 5.23 -24.35 -0.05
CA LEU A 193 6.23 -23.94 -1.03
C LEU A 193 7.17 -25.10 -1.38
N ALA A 194 7.71 -25.80 -0.37
CA ALA A 194 8.57 -26.97 -0.58
C ALA A 194 7.86 -28.07 -1.37
N ALA A 195 6.60 -28.36 -1.08
CA ALA A 195 5.81 -29.34 -1.82
C ALA A 195 5.52 -28.95 -3.27
N THR A 196 5.61 -27.68 -3.61
CA THR A 196 5.41 -27.19 -4.99
C THR A 196 6.72 -27.18 -5.80
N LEU A 197 7.86 -27.09 -5.10
CA LEU A 197 9.20 -27.02 -5.73
C LEU A 197 9.88 -28.40 -5.88
N GLY A 198 9.51 -29.35 -5.03
CA GLY A 198 10.07 -30.73 -5.03
C GLY A 198 9.23 -31.70 -5.77
#